data_286a3e4b253cebec788ad4c31fd1b2f1
#
_entry.id   286a3e4b253cebec788ad4c31fd1b2f1
#
_cell.length_a   1.000
_cell.length_b   1.000
_cell.length_c   1.000
_cell.angle_alpha   90.00
_cell.angle_beta   90.00
_cell.angle_gamma   90.00
#
_symmetry.space_group_name_H-M   'P 1'
#
loop_
_entity.id
_entity.type
_entity.pdbx_description
1 polymer ?
#
loop_
_entity_poly.entity_id
_entity_poly.type
_entity_poly.pdbx_seq_one_letter_code
_entity_poly.pdbx_strand_id
1 'polypeptide(L)'
;QLLLVVTFDAVVTSAAALLLVSAGVRFALFVPVGVALGVVPRVPDRHAVDRAWTFARWSVPDQILDRFSYNMPVFVLGVVGTPAAVGIYEAADRFADFGATISWRLSSPLLTKVSGDVAAGNGYDTYLRGAVTGGTGATFVVFGYLIGAHDVVARIAFADARWAFSTTVLLVGGVNVLRGFWTLTSHAMEGLGKPSVSFRTKLYGLVASVPITALFGAEFGAVAGAVGYGVMNLVVFGAVCHYARDVFGYVPVDAETVAHLTLGGLVAASLTASVVAVATGTPLPTPGVAAAAAVAGLGGFSAVLLAVSPPTRVAAHRVVAMVWGRGGRTP
;
A
#
# COMPACT_ATOMS: atom_id res chain seq x y z
N GLN A 1 -14.97 -30.25 22.54
CA GLN A 1 -14.36 -30.46 21.22
C GLN A 1 -15.42 -30.60 20.13
N LEU A 2 -16.49 -31.44 20.32
CA LEU A 2 -17.54 -31.65 19.32
C LEU A 2 -18.29 -30.34 18.97
N LEU A 3 -18.60 -29.52 19.97
CA LEU A 3 -19.28 -28.22 19.80
C LEU A 3 -18.42 -27.22 18.99
N LEU A 4 -17.10 -27.27 19.18
CA LEU A 4 -16.16 -26.41 18.48
C LEU A 4 -16.02 -26.80 17.00
N VAL A 5 -16.08 -28.09 16.69
CA VAL A 5 -16.06 -28.58 15.28
C VAL A 5 -17.35 -28.19 14.56
N VAL A 6 -18.51 -28.41 15.20
CA VAL A 6 -19.81 -28.05 14.60
C VAL A 6 -19.95 -26.55 14.36
N THR A 7 -19.47 -25.71 15.27
CA THR A 7 -19.48 -24.26 15.09
C THR A 7 -18.50 -23.81 14.00
N PHE A 8 -17.33 -24.44 13.89
CA PHE A 8 -16.35 -24.14 12.85
C PHE A 8 -16.88 -24.50 11.45
N ASP A 9 -17.48 -25.68 11.29
CA ASP A 9 -18.10 -26.11 10.03
C ASP A 9 -19.27 -25.17 9.62
N ALA A 10 -20.10 -24.76 10.58
CA ALA A 10 -21.18 -23.82 10.31
C ALA A 10 -20.65 -22.43 9.85
N VAL A 11 -19.56 -21.94 10.46
CA VAL A 11 -18.93 -20.67 10.09
C VAL A 11 -18.30 -20.78 8.70
N VAL A 12 -17.57 -21.85 8.40
CA VAL A 12 -16.95 -22.06 7.09
C VAL A 12 -18.01 -22.20 6.01
N THR A 13 -19.08 -22.95 6.25
CA THR A 13 -20.18 -23.13 5.30
C THR A 13 -20.92 -21.81 5.04
N SER A 14 -21.20 -21.03 6.08
CA SER A 14 -21.82 -19.71 5.92
C SER A 14 -20.94 -18.71 5.20
N ALA A 15 -19.63 -18.71 5.46
CA ALA A 15 -18.68 -17.87 4.75
C ALA A 15 -18.57 -18.24 3.26
N ALA A 16 -18.53 -19.53 2.95
CA ALA A 16 -18.53 -20.03 1.57
C ALA A 16 -19.83 -19.63 0.84
N ALA A 17 -21.00 -19.78 1.50
CA ALA A 17 -22.27 -19.37 0.94
C ALA A 17 -22.33 -17.86 0.67
N LEU A 18 -21.83 -17.02 1.58
CA LEU A 18 -21.74 -15.57 1.38
C LEU A 18 -20.81 -15.19 0.22
N LEU A 19 -19.69 -15.89 0.05
CA LEU A 19 -18.79 -15.68 -1.08
C LEU A 19 -19.46 -16.05 -2.40
N LEU A 20 -20.18 -17.17 -2.47
CA LEU A 20 -20.92 -17.59 -3.67
C LEU A 20 -22.06 -16.61 -4.00
N VAL A 21 -22.80 -16.16 -3.00
CA VAL A 21 -23.87 -15.15 -3.17
C VAL A 21 -23.26 -13.83 -3.66
N SER A 22 -22.16 -13.37 -3.05
CA SER A 22 -21.50 -12.14 -3.46
C SER A 22 -20.93 -12.22 -4.88
N ALA A 23 -20.37 -13.37 -5.28
CA ALA A 23 -19.92 -13.61 -6.65
C ALA A 23 -21.10 -13.64 -7.63
N GLY A 24 -22.19 -14.30 -7.27
CA GLY A 24 -23.43 -14.34 -8.07
C GLY A 24 -24.05 -12.96 -8.29
N VAL A 25 -24.15 -12.16 -7.22
CA VAL A 25 -24.64 -10.76 -7.29
C VAL A 25 -23.73 -9.90 -8.17
N ARG A 26 -22.40 -10.00 -8.00
CA ARG A 26 -21.45 -9.28 -8.86
C ARG A 26 -21.62 -9.66 -10.33
N PHE A 27 -21.71 -10.95 -10.63
CA PHE A 27 -21.90 -11.44 -11.99
C PHE A 27 -23.24 -10.96 -12.57
N ALA A 28 -24.32 -11.04 -11.79
CA ALA A 28 -25.66 -10.58 -12.20
C ALA A 28 -25.72 -9.07 -12.47
N LEU A 29 -24.92 -8.27 -11.78
CA LEU A 29 -24.80 -6.83 -12.02
C LEU A 29 -23.85 -6.51 -13.18
N PHE A 30 -22.80 -7.28 -13.38
CA PHE A 30 -21.79 -7.03 -14.40
C PHE A 30 -22.32 -7.25 -15.82
N VAL A 31 -23.16 -8.27 -16.01
CA VAL A 31 -23.73 -8.61 -17.32
C VAL A 31 -24.60 -7.48 -17.89
N PRO A 32 -25.65 -6.98 -17.20
CA PRO A 32 -26.46 -5.91 -17.74
C PRO A 32 -25.70 -4.59 -17.93
N VAL A 33 -24.76 -4.27 -17.04
CA VAL A 33 -23.89 -3.10 -17.20
C VAL A 33 -22.97 -3.26 -18.42
N GLY A 34 -22.40 -4.43 -18.63
CA GLY A 34 -21.58 -4.72 -19.82
C GLY A 34 -22.39 -4.56 -21.11
N VAL A 35 -23.61 -5.09 -21.15
CA VAL A 35 -24.51 -4.96 -22.30
C VAL A 35 -24.91 -3.50 -22.53
N ALA A 36 -25.23 -2.75 -21.47
CA ALA A 36 -25.56 -1.33 -21.56
C ALA A 36 -24.39 -0.47 -22.07
N LEU A 37 -23.14 -0.88 -21.78
CA LEU A 37 -21.92 -0.24 -22.30
C LEU A 37 -21.51 -0.74 -23.70
N GLY A 38 -22.33 -1.56 -24.36
CA GLY A 38 -22.03 -2.12 -25.67
C GLY A 38 -20.99 -3.22 -25.69
N VAL A 39 -20.64 -3.76 -24.53
CA VAL A 39 -19.73 -4.91 -24.41
C VAL A 39 -20.51 -6.19 -24.67
N VAL A 40 -20.48 -6.66 -25.93
CA VAL A 40 -21.11 -7.92 -26.31
C VAL A 40 -20.13 -9.07 -26.05
N PRO A 41 -20.48 -10.05 -25.19
CA PRO A 41 -19.66 -11.24 -25.01
C PRO A 41 -19.47 -11.97 -26.36
N ARG A 42 -18.22 -12.12 -26.77
CA ARG A 42 -17.86 -12.90 -27.96
C ARG A 42 -16.99 -14.07 -27.52
N VAL A 43 -17.15 -15.20 -28.20
CA VAL A 43 -16.25 -16.33 -28.01
C VAL A 43 -14.85 -15.86 -28.45
N PRO A 44 -13.85 -15.92 -27.56
CA PRO A 44 -12.51 -15.45 -27.89
C PRO A 44 -11.89 -16.34 -28.98
N ASP A 45 -11.19 -15.73 -29.92
CA ASP A 45 -10.39 -16.46 -30.89
C ASP A 45 -9.13 -17.06 -30.22
N ARG A 46 -8.46 -17.99 -30.92
CA ARG A 46 -7.25 -18.65 -30.38
C ARG A 46 -6.16 -17.65 -30.03
N HIS A 47 -6.03 -16.58 -30.81
CA HIS A 47 -5.00 -15.57 -30.56
C HIS A 47 -5.30 -14.74 -29.29
N ALA A 48 -6.57 -14.44 -29.02
CA ALA A 48 -6.99 -13.80 -27.78
C ALA A 48 -6.73 -14.73 -26.56
N VAL A 49 -7.02 -16.03 -26.72
CA VAL A 49 -6.74 -17.03 -25.66
C VAL A 49 -5.24 -17.14 -25.39
N ASP A 50 -4.39 -17.21 -26.42
CA ASP A 50 -2.93 -17.29 -26.25
C ASP A 50 -2.35 -16.04 -25.58
N ARG A 51 -2.83 -14.86 -25.95
CA ARG A 51 -2.43 -13.61 -25.27
C ARG A 51 -2.86 -13.60 -23.81
N ALA A 52 -4.11 -13.97 -23.55
CA ALA A 52 -4.64 -14.04 -22.19
C ALA A 52 -3.87 -15.07 -21.35
N TRP A 53 -3.55 -16.25 -21.92
CA TRP A 53 -2.74 -17.27 -21.25
C TRP A 53 -1.32 -16.79 -20.95
N THR A 54 -0.67 -16.15 -21.94
CA THR A 54 0.70 -15.61 -21.78
C THR A 54 0.78 -14.58 -20.66
N PHE A 55 -0.26 -13.79 -20.48
CA PHE A 55 -0.36 -12.85 -19.36
C PHE A 55 -0.74 -13.58 -18.05
N ALA A 56 -1.78 -14.41 -18.07
CA ALA A 56 -2.35 -15.04 -16.88
C ALA A 56 -1.36 -16.00 -16.19
N ARG A 57 -0.54 -16.72 -16.94
CA ARG A 57 0.47 -17.64 -16.37
C ARG A 57 1.47 -16.96 -15.42
N TRP A 58 1.64 -15.65 -15.50
CA TRP A 58 2.47 -14.86 -14.59
C TRP A 58 1.64 -14.04 -13.62
N SER A 59 0.55 -13.45 -14.08
CA SER A 59 -0.31 -12.59 -13.26
C SER A 59 -1.05 -13.37 -12.17
N VAL A 60 -1.50 -14.60 -12.45
CA VAL A 60 -2.19 -15.41 -11.43
C VAL A 60 -1.24 -15.84 -10.30
N PRO A 61 -0.06 -16.45 -10.57
CA PRO A 61 0.91 -16.73 -9.53
C PRO A 61 1.40 -15.46 -8.80
N ASP A 62 1.53 -14.33 -9.49
CA ASP A 62 1.91 -13.07 -8.86
C ASP A 62 0.89 -12.60 -7.81
N GLN A 63 -0.40 -12.70 -8.11
CA GLN A 63 -1.45 -12.34 -7.14
C GLN A 63 -1.46 -13.24 -5.91
N ILE A 64 -1.19 -14.55 -6.09
CA ILE A 64 -1.07 -15.49 -4.98
C ILE A 64 0.16 -15.12 -4.13
N LEU A 65 1.28 -14.86 -4.81
CA LEU A 65 2.52 -14.48 -4.16
C LEU A 65 2.40 -13.13 -3.43
N ASP A 66 1.65 -12.18 -3.99
CA ASP A 66 1.36 -10.90 -3.36
C ASP A 66 0.63 -11.06 -2.03
N ARG A 67 -0.42 -11.89 -2.00
CA ARG A 67 -1.16 -12.21 -0.77
C ARG A 67 -0.28 -12.91 0.27
N PHE A 68 0.55 -13.85 -0.18
CA PHE A 68 1.48 -14.55 0.70
C PHE A 68 2.55 -13.59 1.25
N SER A 69 3.15 -12.77 0.39
CA SER A 69 4.17 -11.79 0.77
C SER A 69 3.67 -10.78 1.80
N TYR A 70 2.45 -10.29 1.61
CA TYR A 70 1.84 -9.36 2.55
C TYR A 70 1.63 -9.98 3.94
N ASN A 71 1.18 -11.23 3.99
CA ASN A 71 0.90 -11.92 5.24
C ASN A 71 2.09 -12.76 5.76
N MET A 72 3.24 -12.74 5.08
CA MET A 72 4.40 -13.56 5.42
C MET A 72 4.84 -13.41 6.88
N PRO A 73 4.96 -12.17 7.45
CA PRO A 73 5.38 -12.06 8.85
C PRO A 73 4.38 -12.73 9.81
N VAL A 74 3.08 -12.60 9.54
CA VAL A 74 2.02 -13.23 10.35
C VAL A 74 2.11 -14.75 10.28
N PHE A 75 2.30 -15.32 9.07
CA PHE A 75 2.44 -16.77 8.90
C PHE A 75 3.69 -17.30 9.59
N VAL A 76 4.83 -16.67 9.39
CA VAL A 76 6.09 -17.15 9.97
C VAL A 76 6.09 -16.97 11.50
N LEU A 77 5.66 -15.80 12.00
CA LEU A 77 5.52 -15.58 13.45
C LEU A 77 4.50 -16.50 14.09
N GLY A 78 3.44 -16.88 13.36
CA GLY A 78 2.46 -17.86 13.84
C GLY A 78 3.05 -19.26 14.06
N VAL A 79 4.13 -19.59 13.35
CA VAL A 79 4.81 -20.90 13.49
C VAL A 79 5.93 -20.83 14.54
N VAL A 80 6.75 -19.77 14.54
CA VAL A 80 7.96 -19.71 15.37
C VAL A 80 7.85 -18.79 16.58
N GLY A 81 6.88 -17.87 16.59
CA GLY A 81 6.69 -16.86 17.62
C GLY A 81 5.55 -17.18 18.59
N THR A 82 5.01 -16.15 19.22
CA THR A 82 3.88 -16.24 20.14
C THR A 82 2.64 -15.57 19.57
N PRO A 83 1.41 -15.95 19.99
CA PRO A 83 0.19 -15.26 19.60
C PRO A 83 0.22 -13.74 19.89
N ALA A 84 0.87 -13.34 20.97
CA ALA A 84 1.06 -11.95 21.34
C ALA A 84 1.93 -11.20 20.30
N ALA A 85 3.01 -11.82 19.82
CA ALA A 85 3.88 -11.26 18.79
C ALA A 85 3.12 -11.05 17.47
N VAL A 86 2.30 -12.01 17.06
CA VAL A 86 1.43 -11.90 15.89
C VAL A 86 0.43 -10.76 16.06
N GLY A 87 -0.25 -10.67 17.23
CA GLY A 87 -1.22 -9.61 17.52
C GLY A 87 -0.59 -8.20 17.49
N ILE A 88 0.61 -8.05 18.08
CA ILE A 88 1.35 -6.80 18.06
C ILE A 88 1.75 -6.42 16.63
N TYR A 89 2.25 -7.38 15.84
CA TYR A 89 2.63 -7.14 14.45
C TYR A 89 1.42 -6.72 13.61
N GLU A 90 0.31 -7.47 13.66
CA GLU A 90 -0.91 -7.15 12.91
C GLU A 90 -1.47 -5.78 13.26
N ALA A 91 -1.51 -5.45 14.55
CA ALA A 91 -1.97 -4.12 14.97
C ALA A 91 -1.05 -3.02 14.45
N ALA A 92 0.27 -3.17 14.58
CA ALA A 92 1.24 -2.21 14.05
C ALA A 92 1.12 -2.04 12.53
N ASP A 93 0.96 -3.15 11.80
CA ASP A 93 0.76 -3.13 10.35
C ASP A 93 -0.51 -2.37 9.97
N ARG A 94 -1.63 -2.57 10.67
CA ARG A 94 -2.89 -1.84 10.41
C ARG A 94 -2.75 -0.33 10.55
N PHE A 95 -2.02 0.14 11.56
CA PHE A 95 -1.74 1.57 11.70
C PHE A 95 -0.80 2.10 10.61
N ALA A 96 0.22 1.33 10.26
CA ALA A 96 1.20 1.74 9.27
C ALA A 96 0.69 1.63 7.82
N ASP A 97 -0.22 0.69 7.52
CA ASP A 97 -0.71 0.41 6.16
C ASP A 97 -1.70 1.48 5.64
N PHE A 98 -2.15 2.40 6.49
CA PHE A 98 -3.12 3.41 6.09
C PHE A 98 -2.65 4.23 4.88
N GLY A 99 -1.37 4.63 4.87
CA GLY A 99 -0.76 5.34 3.73
C GLY A 99 -0.58 4.45 2.50
N ALA A 100 -0.14 3.22 2.70
CA ALA A 100 0.09 2.26 1.61
C ALA A 100 -1.21 1.83 0.92
N THR A 101 -2.35 1.86 1.62
CA THR A 101 -3.67 1.62 1.05
C THR A 101 -3.98 2.59 -0.09
N ILE A 102 -3.55 3.86 0.00
CA ILE A 102 -3.75 4.85 -1.08
C ILE A 102 -2.95 4.46 -2.32
N SER A 103 -1.67 4.10 -2.16
CA SER A 103 -0.84 3.60 -3.26
C SER A 103 -1.46 2.38 -3.93
N TRP A 104 -1.95 1.43 -3.14
CA TRP A 104 -2.60 0.24 -3.64
C TRP A 104 -3.90 0.56 -4.40
N ARG A 105 -4.71 1.51 -3.90
CA ARG A 105 -5.93 1.96 -4.59
C ARG A 105 -5.63 2.65 -5.93
N LEU A 106 -4.51 3.34 -6.04
CA LEU A 106 -4.08 3.98 -7.28
C LEU A 106 -3.47 2.99 -8.29
N SER A 107 -3.04 1.82 -7.87
CA SER A 107 -2.34 0.86 -8.72
C SER A 107 -3.20 0.31 -9.86
N SER A 108 -4.45 -0.04 -9.61
CA SER A 108 -5.37 -0.57 -10.62
C SER A 108 -5.74 0.45 -11.72
N PRO A 109 -6.14 1.70 -11.38
CA PRO A 109 -6.31 2.75 -12.39
C PRO A 109 -5.03 3.05 -13.18
N LEU A 110 -3.86 3.02 -12.52
CA LEU A 110 -2.57 3.24 -13.16
C LEU A 110 -2.27 2.15 -14.21
N LEU A 111 -2.46 0.87 -13.85
CA LEU A 111 -2.28 -0.26 -14.76
C LEU A 111 -3.16 -0.09 -16.01
N THR A 112 -4.45 0.20 -15.81
CA THR A 112 -5.41 0.37 -16.90
C THR A 112 -5.05 1.57 -17.77
N LYS A 113 -4.66 2.70 -17.17
CA LYS A 113 -4.26 3.91 -17.89
C LYS A 113 -3.01 3.69 -18.73
N VAL A 114 -1.96 3.09 -18.14
CA VAL A 114 -0.70 2.79 -18.85
C VAL A 114 -0.95 1.84 -20.02
N SER A 115 -1.71 0.76 -19.78
CA SER A 115 -2.07 -0.18 -20.84
C SER A 115 -2.86 0.47 -21.98
N GLY A 116 -3.81 1.35 -21.66
CA GLY A 116 -4.60 2.08 -22.64
C GLY A 116 -3.78 3.10 -23.43
N ASP A 117 -2.90 3.86 -22.77
CA ASP A 117 -2.04 4.84 -23.42
C ASP A 117 -1.06 4.18 -24.40
N VAL A 118 -0.46 3.05 -23.98
CA VAL A 118 0.43 2.26 -24.84
C VAL A 118 -0.32 1.74 -26.07
N ALA A 119 -1.53 1.21 -25.88
CA ALA A 119 -2.35 0.72 -26.98
C ALA A 119 -2.75 1.84 -27.97
N ALA A 120 -2.91 3.06 -27.46
CA ALA A 120 -3.23 4.27 -28.27
C ALA A 120 -1.98 4.97 -28.84
N GLY A 121 -0.76 4.53 -28.51
CA GLY A 121 0.48 5.20 -28.90
C GLY A 121 0.75 6.53 -28.16
N ASN A 122 0.09 6.74 -27.02
CA ASN A 122 0.23 7.92 -26.17
C ASN A 122 1.37 7.76 -25.16
N GLY A 123 1.97 8.88 -24.72
CA GLY A 123 2.94 8.90 -23.62
C GLY A 123 2.26 8.76 -22.26
N TYR A 124 2.82 7.93 -21.38
CA TYR A 124 2.30 7.68 -20.02
C TYR A 124 3.21 8.22 -18.90
N ASP A 125 4.39 8.73 -19.22
CA ASP A 125 5.43 9.10 -18.25
C ASP A 125 4.98 10.11 -17.20
N THR A 126 4.33 11.19 -17.63
CA THR A 126 3.83 12.24 -16.72
C THR A 126 2.81 11.69 -15.74
N TYR A 127 1.93 10.82 -16.23
CA TYR A 127 0.92 10.18 -15.39
C TYR A 127 1.54 9.18 -14.40
N LEU A 128 2.50 8.38 -14.87
CA LEU A 128 3.22 7.43 -14.03
C LEU A 128 3.97 8.14 -12.89
N ARG A 129 4.77 9.17 -13.21
CA ARG A 129 5.48 9.97 -12.20
C ARG A 129 4.53 10.62 -11.21
N GLY A 130 3.43 11.20 -11.69
CA GLY A 130 2.41 11.81 -10.84
C GLY A 130 1.74 10.80 -9.90
N ALA A 131 1.39 9.62 -10.38
CA ALA A 131 0.79 8.56 -9.58
C ALA A 131 1.77 8.02 -8.51
N VAL A 132 3.03 7.78 -8.89
CA VAL A 132 4.08 7.33 -7.95
C VAL A 132 4.33 8.40 -6.88
N THR A 133 4.47 9.66 -7.26
CA THR A 133 4.66 10.76 -6.30
C THR A 133 3.48 10.91 -5.34
N GLY A 134 2.26 10.90 -5.86
CA GLY A 134 1.05 11.08 -5.05
C GLY A 134 0.79 9.90 -4.10
N GLY A 135 0.91 8.68 -4.62
CA GLY A 135 0.72 7.48 -3.81
C GLY A 135 1.79 7.34 -2.71
N THR A 136 3.05 7.57 -3.07
CA THR A 136 4.14 7.52 -2.08
C THR A 136 4.05 8.68 -1.09
N GLY A 137 3.60 9.85 -1.52
CA GLY A 137 3.36 11.00 -0.62
C GLY A 137 2.46 10.64 0.56
N ALA A 138 1.41 9.85 0.33
CA ALA A 138 0.54 9.39 1.40
C ALA A 138 1.26 8.50 2.43
N THR A 139 2.21 7.67 2.00
CA THR A 139 3.01 6.85 2.93
C THR A 139 3.97 7.71 3.76
N PHE A 140 4.56 8.76 3.18
CA PHE A 140 5.40 9.71 3.92
C PHE A 140 4.62 10.48 4.98
N VAL A 141 3.37 10.90 4.70
CA VAL A 141 2.50 11.56 5.70
C VAL A 141 2.26 10.66 6.89
N VAL A 142 1.84 9.41 6.62
CA VAL A 142 1.53 8.45 7.68
C VAL A 142 2.79 8.10 8.48
N PHE A 143 3.91 7.90 7.80
CA PHE A 143 5.17 7.62 8.47
C PHE A 143 5.65 8.80 9.32
N GLY A 144 5.55 10.05 8.80
CA GLY A 144 5.83 11.25 9.58
C GLY A 144 4.95 11.37 10.83
N TYR A 145 3.65 11.11 10.70
CA TYR A 145 2.75 11.02 11.84
C TYR A 145 3.20 9.96 12.86
N LEU A 146 3.54 8.76 12.40
CA LEU A 146 3.98 7.67 13.28
C LEU A 146 5.28 8.04 14.01
N ILE A 147 6.24 8.70 13.36
CA ILE A 147 7.47 9.18 14.01
C ILE A 147 7.12 10.13 15.19
N GLY A 148 6.19 11.05 15.00
CA GLY A 148 5.82 12.01 16.03
C GLY A 148 4.86 11.49 17.11
N ALA A 149 4.03 10.47 16.82
CA ALA A 149 2.93 10.02 17.66
C ALA A 149 2.99 8.55 18.10
N HIS A 150 4.05 7.78 17.70
CA HIS A 150 4.13 6.32 17.96
C HIS A 150 3.86 5.96 19.43
N ASP A 151 4.32 6.77 20.35
CA ASP A 151 4.15 6.57 21.79
C ASP A 151 2.70 6.74 22.25
N VAL A 152 1.98 7.73 21.67
CA VAL A 152 0.56 7.97 21.95
C VAL A 152 -0.28 6.82 21.37
N VAL A 153 0.05 6.41 20.14
CA VAL A 153 -0.62 5.28 19.49
C VAL A 153 -0.38 3.99 20.27
N ALA A 154 0.86 3.75 20.74
CA ALA A 154 1.19 2.58 21.56
C ALA A 154 0.43 2.55 22.90
N ARG A 155 0.26 3.70 23.57
CA ARG A 155 -0.54 3.79 24.80
C ARG A 155 -2.01 3.44 24.58
N ILE A 156 -2.56 3.81 23.43
CA ILE A 156 -3.95 3.51 23.08
C ILE A 156 -4.12 2.03 22.74
N ALA A 157 -3.19 1.47 21.96
CA ALA A 157 -3.34 0.14 21.38
C ALA A 157 -2.79 -0.97 22.29
N PHE A 158 -1.62 -0.75 22.91
CA PHE A 158 -0.86 -1.77 23.65
C PHE A 158 -0.06 -1.16 24.79
N ALA A 159 -0.73 -0.77 25.88
CA ALA A 159 -0.06 -0.12 27.02
C ALA A 159 1.05 -1.02 27.63
N ASP A 160 0.79 -2.31 27.79
CA ASP A 160 1.70 -3.29 28.42
C ASP A 160 2.85 -3.71 27.49
N ALA A 161 2.68 -3.65 26.18
CA ALA A 161 3.68 -4.02 25.17
C ALA A 161 4.19 -2.81 24.37
N ARG A 162 4.19 -1.64 24.97
CA ARG A 162 4.42 -0.34 24.36
C ARG A 162 5.70 -0.28 23.52
N TRP A 163 6.82 -0.79 24.06
CA TRP A 163 8.10 -0.78 23.32
C TRP A 163 8.04 -1.63 22.05
N ALA A 164 7.56 -2.86 22.17
CA ALA A 164 7.48 -3.77 21.02
C ALA A 164 6.55 -3.22 19.93
N PHE A 165 5.40 -2.67 20.32
CA PHE A 165 4.46 -2.06 19.38
C PHE A 165 5.05 -0.81 18.73
N SER A 166 5.61 0.13 19.52
CA SER A 166 6.23 1.35 19.00
C SER A 166 7.34 1.07 17.99
N THR A 167 8.23 0.14 18.32
CA THR A 167 9.33 -0.25 17.43
C THR A 167 8.79 -0.89 16.15
N THR A 168 7.83 -1.80 16.29
CA THR A 168 7.23 -2.49 15.13
C THR A 168 6.51 -1.53 14.20
N VAL A 169 5.68 -0.61 14.73
CA VAL A 169 4.91 0.33 13.91
C VAL A 169 5.80 1.33 13.17
N LEU A 170 6.92 1.75 13.78
CA LEU A 170 7.91 2.61 13.11
C LEU A 170 8.65 1.87 12.00
N LEU A 171 9.07 0.62 12.24
CA LEU A 171 9.71 -0.19 11.22
C LEU A 171 8.77 -0.45 10.04
N VAL A 172 7.56 -0.91 10.30
CA VAL A 172 6.56 -1.17 9.24
C VAL A 172 6.16 0.11 8.50
N GLY A 173 6.01 1.24 9.22
CA GLY A 173 5.75 2.54 8.61
C GLY A 173 6.84 2.99 7.65
N GLY A 174 8.11 2.84 8.05
CA GLY A 174 9.25 3.12 7.18
C GLY A 174 9.32 2.20 5.96
N VAL A 175 9.01 0.92 6.15
CA VAL A 175 8.93 -0.07 5.06
C VAL A 175 7.81 0.28 4.06
N ASN A 176 6.68 0.76 4.54
CA ASN A 176 5.55 1.15 3.69
C ASN A 176 5.86 2.35 2.80
N VAL A 177 6.84 3.19 3.16
CA VAL A 177 7.38 4.22 2.25
C VAL A 177 8.00 3.56 1.01
N LEU A 178 8.86 2.56 1.18
CA LEU A 178 9.45 1.81 0.06
C LEU A 178 8.36 1.09 -0.75
N ARG A 179 7.39 0.50 -0.06
CA ARG A 179 6.26 -0.18 -0.68
C ARG A 179 5.43 0.76 -1.56
N GLY A 180 5.19 2.00 -1.14
CA GLY A 180 4.50 3.01 -1.93
C GLY A 180 5.14 3.23 -3.30
N PHE A 181 6.47 3.29 -3.36
CA PHE A 181 7.20 3.44 -4.61
C PHE A 181 7.12 2.21 -5.51
N TRP A 182 7.46 1.04 -4.99
CA TRP A 182 7.57 -0.13 -5.85
C TRP A 182 6.22 -0.69 -6.30
N THR A 183 5.17 -0.58 -5.48
CA THR A 183 3.83 -1.07 -5.83
C THR A 183 3.32 -0.42 -7.12
N LEU A 184 3.34 0.90 -7.20
CA LEU A 184 2.87 1.64 -8.36
C LEU A 184 3.74 1.39 -9.58
N THR A 185 5.06 1.33 -9.41
CA THR A 185 6.01 1.04 -10.48
C THR A 185 5.81 -0.37 -11.05
N SER A 186 5.60 -1.39 -10.21
CA SER A 186 5.33 -2.76 -10.64
C SER A 186 4.03 -2.87 -11.43
N HIS A 187 2.94 -2.25 -10.97
CA HIS A 187 1.67 -2.27 -11.70
C HIS A 187 1.75 -1.54 -13.04
N ALA A 188 2.58 -0.49 -13.16
CA ALA A 188 2.84 0.12 -14.45
C ALA A 188 3.57 -0.83 -15.41
N MET A 189 4.54 -1.62 -14.92
CA MET A 189 5.20 -2.66 -15.74
C MET A 189 4.23 -3.78 -16.15
N GLU A 190 3.30 -4.15 -15.27
CA GLU A 190 2.22 -5.09 -15.61
C GLU A 190 1.32 -4.52 -16.72
N GLY A 191 0.99 -3.23 -16.66
CA GLY A 191 0.27 -2.52 -17.71
C GLY A 191 0.99 -2.53 -19.09
N LEU A 192 2.33 -2.63 -19.06
CA LEU A 192 3.17 -2.84 -20.25
C LEU A 192 3.28 -4.32 -20.68
N GLY A 193 2.50 -5.22 -20.08
CA GLY A 193 2.50 -6.64 -20.40
C GLY A 193 3.68 -7.42 -19.81
N LYS A 194 4.33 -6.93 -18.75
CA LYS A 194 5.47 -7.58 -18.09
C LYS A 194 5.17 -8.06 -16.65
N PRO A 195 4.09 -8.86 -16.42
CA PRO A 195 3.75 -9.32 -15.06
C PRO A 195 4.80 -10.26 -14.44
N SER A 196 5.65 -10.89 -15.27
CA SER A 196 6.75 -11.75 -14.81
C SER A 196 7.78 -10.99 -13.96
N VAL A 197 7.92 -9.66 -14.15
CA VAL A 197 8.83 -8.83 -13.36
C VAL A 197 8.31 -8.72 -11.92
N SER A 198 7.02 -8.41 -11.75
CA SER A 198 6.38 -8.32 -10.44
C SER A 198 6.52 -9.64 -9.67
N PHE A 199 6.21 -10.77 -10.30
CA PHE A 199 6.36 -12.08 -9.69
C PHE A 199 7.80 -12.37 -9.22
N ARG A 200 8.80 -12.13 -10.08
CA ARG A 200 10.21 -12.41 -9.75
C ARG A 200 10.72 -11.55 -8.61
N THR A 201 10.41 -10.26 -8.62
CA THR A 201 10.87 -9.33 -7.57
C THR A 201 10.31 -9.70 -6.20
N LYS A 202 9.01 -10.05 -6.12
CA LYS A 202 8.38 -10.52 -4.88
C LYS A 202 8.97 -11.87 -4.41
N LEU A 203 9.26 -12.79 -5.34
CA LEU A 203 9.89 -14.06 -5.02
C LEU A 203 11.28 -13.84 -4.39
N TYR A 204 12.11 -12.95 -4.96
CA TYR A 204 13.42 -12.61 -4.37
C TYR A 204 13.27 -12.02 -2.97
N GLY A 205 12.31 -11.11 -2.78
CA GLY A 205 12.00 -10.55 -1.48
C GLY A 205 11.62 -11.60 -0.45
N LEU A 206 10.74 -12.55 -0.80
CA LEU A 206 10.33 -13.63 0.08
C LEU A 206 11.51 -14.55 0.47
N VAL A 207 12.29 -14.98 -0.51
CA VAL A 207 13.46 -15.83 -0.24
C VAL A 207 14.44 -15.17 0.71
N ALA A 208 14.62 -13.85 0.63
CA ALA A 208 15.51 -13.12 1.52
C ALA A 208 14.91 -12.92 2.93
N SER A 209 13.59 -12.77 3.05
CA SER A 209 12.93 -12.34 4.29
C SER A 209 12.49 -13.47 5.20
N VAL A 210 12.03 -14.60 4.64
CA VAL A 210 11.52 -15.73 5.42
C VAL A 210 12.56 -16.28 6.40
N PRO A 211 13.83 -16.51 6.01
CA PRO A 211 14.86 -16.99 6.94
C PRO A 211 15.08 -16.02 8.12
N ILE A 212 15.05 -14.71 7.86
CA ILE A 212 15.27 -13.69 8.90
C ILE A 212 14.14 -13.75 9.94
N THR A 213 12.89 -13.73 9.48
CA THR A 213 11.74 -13.82 10.39
C THR A 213 11.72 -15.16 11.12
N ALA A 214 12.09 -16.27 10.47
CA ALA A 214 12.10 -17.61 11.07
C ALA A 214 13.18 -17.76 12.15
N LEU A 215 14.38 -17.23 11.90
CA LEU A 215 15.51 -17.34 12.83
C LEU A 215 15.33 -16.45 14.07
N PHE A 216 14.79 -15.26 13.89
CA PHE A 216 14.71 -14.25 14.95
C PHE A 216 13.31 -14.08 15.54
N GLY A 217 12.27 -14.70 14.93
CA GLY A 217 10.87 -14.54 15.33
C GLY A 217 10.56 -15.03 16.73
N ALA A 218 11.22 -16.12 17.19
CA ALA A 218 11.02 -16.64 18.55
C ALA A 218 11.59 -15.69 19.62
N GLU A 219 12.69 -15.00 19.35
CA GLU A 219 13.39 -14.15 20.32
C GLU A 219 12.85 -12.70 20.30
N PHE A 220 12.71 -12.11 19.12
CA PHE A 220 12.34 -10.69 18.97
C PHE A 220 10.86 -10.48 18.58
N GLY A 221 10.10 -11.54 18.39
CA GLY A 221 8.66 -11.49 18.15
C GLY A 221 8.27 -10.57 17.00
N ALA A 222 7.35 -9.63 17.26
CA ALA A 222 6.82 -8.70 16.26
C ALA A 222 7.90 -7.86 15.56
N VAL A 223 8.96 -7.49 16.27
CA VAL A 223 10.08 -6.71 15.72
C VAL A 223 10.83 -7.52 14.64
N ALA A 224 11.06 -8.82 14.86
CA ALA A 224 11.66 -9.68 13.86
C ALA A 224 10.80 -9.80 12.60
N GLY A 225 9.47 -9.88 12.77
CA GLY A 225 8.51 -9.83 11.65
C GLY A 225 8.64 -8.53 10.84
N ALA A 226 8.73 -7.39 11.53
CA ALA A 226 8.90 -6.09 10.88
C ALA A 226 10.24 -5.95 10.16
N VAL A 227 11.32 -6.45 10.72
CA VAL A 227 12.66 -6.48 10.09
C VAL A 227 12.64 -7.39 8.86
N GLY A 228 12.09 -8.60 8.96
CA GLY A 228 11.95 -9.50 7.82
C GLY A 228 11.12 -8.87 6.69
N TYR A 229 9.99 -8.25 7.03
CA TYR A 229 9.16 -7.50 6.08
C TYR A 229 9.94 -6.32 5.46
N GLY A 230 10.78 -5.64 6.24
CA GLY A 230 11.67 -4.59 5.79
C GLY A 230 12.68 -5.09 4.74
N VAL A 231 13.34 -6.21 5.02
CA VAL A 231 14.28 -6.83 4.08
C VAL A 231 13.58 -7.25 2.79
N MET A 232 12.39 -7.84 2.90
CA MET A 232 11.58 -8.18 1.71
C MET A 232 11.36 -6.94 0.82
N ASN A 233 10.82 -5.87 1.41
CA ASN A 233 10.49 -4.68 0.65
C ASN A 233 11.73 -3.94 0.11
N LEU A 234 12.85 -4.00 0.81
CA LEU A 234 14.12 -3.44 0.34
C LEU A 234 14.64 -4.19 -0.91
N VAL A 235 14.59 -5.53 -0.88
CA VAL A 235 14.98 -6.38 -2.01
C VAL A 235 14.03 -6.15 -3.19
N VAL A 236 12.72 -6.13 -2.95
CA VAL A 236 11.70 -5.85 -3.98
C VAL A 236 11.93 -4.47 -4.59
N PHE A 237 12.11 -3.43 -3.77
CA PHE A 237 12.37 -2.08 -4.23
C PHE A 237 13.62 -1.99 -5.11
N GLY A 238 14.73 -2.56 -4.65
CA GLY A 238 15.98 -2.59 -5.43
C GLY A 238 15.82 -3.31 -6.78
N ALA A 239 15.17 -4.47 -6.78
CA ALA A 239 14.89 -5.23 -7.99
C ALA A 239 13.93 -4.47 -8.93
N VAL A 240 12.87 -3.85 -8.42
CA VAL A 240 11.94 -3.02 -9.20
C VAL A 240 12.65 -1.83 -9.82
N CYS A 241 13.54 -1.15 -9.08
CA CYS A 241 14.34 -0.05 -9.63
C CYS A 241 15.28 -0.51 -10.74
N HIS A 242 15.86 -1.70 -10.62
CA HIS A 242 16.68 -2.29 -11.67
C HIS A 242 15.86 -2.55 -12.93
N TYR A 243 14.77 -3.29 -12.81
CA TYR A 243 13.89 -3.58 -13.96
C TYR A 243 13.21 -2.32 -14.53
N ALA A 244 12.93 -1.29 -13.73
CA ALA A 244 12.37 -0.04 -14.21
C ALA A 244 13.30 0.66 -15.21
N ARG A 245 14.61 0.62 -14.98
CA ARG A 245 15.61 1.15 -15.92
C ARG A 245 15.57 0.41 -17.25
N ASP A 246 15.39 -0.92 -17.22
CA ASP A 246 15.33 -1.73 -18.44
C ASP A 246 14.02 -1.53 -19.22
N VAL A 247 12.91 -1.28 -18.50
CA VAL A 247 11.56 -1.20 -19.08
C VAL A 247 11.20 0.22 -19.52
N PHE A 248 11.49 1.22 -18.68
CA PHE A 248 11.14 2.62 -18.90
C PHE A 248 12.33 3.46 -19.39
N GLY A 249 13.57 2.96 -19.27
CA GLY A 249 14.79 3.75 -19.47
C GLY A 249 15.15 4.66 -18.28
N TYR A 250 14.33 4.69 -17.24
CA TYR A 250 14.52 5.52 -16.05
C TYR A 250 13.81 4.89 -14.82
N VAL A 251 14.13 5.38 -13.62
CA VAL A 251 13.33 5.10 -12.42
C VAL A 251 12.26 6.18 -12.29
N PRO A 252 10.94 5.85 -12.14
CA PRO A 252 9.85 6.83 -12.19
C PRO A 252 9.77 7.74 -10.94
N VAL A 253 10.86 7.86 -10.23
CA VAL A 253 11.07 8.74 -9.07
C VAL A 253 12.45 9.38 -9.22
N ASP A 254 12.53 10.68 -9.14
CA ASP A 254 13.77 11.44 -9.10
C ASP A 254 14.17 11.83 -7.67
N ALA A 255 15.45 12.18 -7.50
CA ALA A 255 15.99 12.55 -6.19
C ALA A 255 15.32 13.81 -5.62
N GLU A 256 14.90 14.72 -6.47
CA GLU A 256 14.20 15.95 -6.06
C GLU A 256 12.83 15.62 -5.45
N THR A 257 12.04 14.74 -6.10
CA THR A 257 10.76 14.27 -5.56
C THR A 257 10.95 13.57 -4.22
N VAL A 258 11.96 12.69 -4.09
CA VAL A 258 12.26 12.02 -2.82
C VAL A 258 12.62 13.04 -1.75
N ALA A 259 13.45 14.04 -2.06
CA ALA A 259 13.83 15.10 -1.12
C ALA A 259 12.61 15.91 -0.65
N HIS A 260 11.71 16.29 -1.56
CA HIS A 260 10.48 17.02 -1.22
C HIS A 260 9.55 16.19 -0.33
N LEU A 261 9.34 14.90 -0.64
CA LEU A 261 8.53 14.01 0.17
C LEU A 261 9.15 13.78 1.55
N THR A 262 10.48 13.62 1.62
CA THR A 262 11.21 13.48 2.88
C THR A 262 11.08 14.74 3.74
N LEU A 263 11.26 15.92 3.16
CA LEU A 263 11.10 17.19 3.86
C LEU A 263 9.66 17.33 4.40
N GLY A 264 8.66 17.03 3.58
CA GLY A 264 7.27 17.02 4.00
C GLY A 264 7.02 16.05 5.16
N GLY A 265 7.55 14.83 5.09
CA GLY A 265 7.47 13.84 6.15
C GLY A 265 8.14 14.29 7.46
N LEU A 266 9.31 14.92 7.38
CA LEU A 266 10.00 15.49 8.55
C LEU A 266 9.22 16.63 9.20
N VAL A 267 8.62 17.52 8.40
CA VAL A 267 7.74 18.59 8.92
C VAL A 267 6.49 17.98 9.56
N ALA A 268 5.88 16.98 8.94
CA ALA A 268 4.77 16.26 9.53
C ALA A 268 5.15 15.64 10.89
N ALA A 269 6.29 14.98 10.97
CA ALA A 269 6.81 14.37 12.20
C ALA A 269 7.03 15.44 13.30
N SER A 270 7.66 16.55 12.95
CA SER A 270 7.97 17.64 13.90
C SER A 270 6.70 18.29 14.44
N LEU A 271 5.73 18.60 13.58
CA LEU A 271 4.46 19.19 14.00
C LEU A 271 3.63 18.21 14.85
N THR A 272 3.59 16.94 14.45
CA THR A 272 2.93 15.88 15.23
C THR A 272 3.56 15.76 16.63
N ALA A 273 4.89 15.67 16.71
CA ALA A 273 5.62 15.62 17.98
C ALA A 273 5.38 16.85 18.85
N SER A 274 5.34 18.05 18.26
CA SER A 274 5.06 19.31 18.98
C SER A 274 3.65 19.31 19.57
N VAL A 275 2.64 18.88 18.82
CA VAL A 275 1.26 18.76 19.32
C VAL A 275 1.20 17.75 20.47
N VAL A 276 1.84 16.60 20.33
CA VAL A 276 1.90 15.59 21.40
C VAL A 276 2.57 16.16 22.65
N ALA A 277 3.70 16.86 22.52
CA ALA A 277 4.43 17.44 23.64
C ALA A 277 3.60 18.49 24.40
N VAL A 278 2.93 19.37 23.67
CA VAL A 278 2.06 20.40 24.28
C VAL A 278 0.85 19.74 24.95
N ALA A 279 0.25 18.75 24.32
CA ALA A 279 -0.95 18.10 24.81
C ALA A 279 -0.71 17.21 26.06
N THR A 280 0.53 16.74 26.29
CA THR A 280 0.86 15.95 27.49
C THR A 280 0.67 16.72 28.82
N GLY A 281 0.62 18.07 28.77
CA GLY A 281 0.30 18.94 29.92
C GLY A 281 -1.17 19.33 30.01
N THR A 282 -2.03 18.87 29.12
CA THR A 282 -3.45 19.27 29.08
C THR A 282 -4.38 18.12 29.50
N PRO A 283 -5.61 18.41 29.98
CA PRO A 283 -6.59 17.38 30.35
C PRO A 283 -7.25 16.70 29.13
N LEU A 284 -6.70 16.85 27.93
CA LEU A 284 -7.26 16.25 26.73
C LEU A 284 -7.17 14.72 26.75
N PRO A 285 -8.23 14.00 26.35
CA PRO A 285 -8.18 12.54 26.26
C PRO A 285 -7.19 12.11 25.18
N THR A 286 -6.46 11.02 25.44
CA THR A 286 -5.41 10.49 24.54
C THR A 286 -5.83 10.35 23.06
N PRO A 287 -7.07 9.88 22.72
CA PRO A 287 -7.53 9.87 21.33
C PRO A 287 -7.67 11.26 20.69
N GLY A 288 -8.05 12.27 21.49
CA GLY A 288 -8.13 13.66 21.02
C GLY A 288 -6.76 14.24 20.66
N VAL A 289 -5.73 13.92 21.46
CA VAL A 289 -4.33 14.27 21.17
C VAL A 289 -3.85 13.61 19.88
N ALA A 290 -4.14 12.32 19.69
CA ALA A 290 -3.77 11.61 18.47
C ALA A 290 -4.43 12.22 17.22
N ALA A 291 -5.72 12.57 17.31
CA ALA A 291 -6.44 13.22 16.21
C ALA A 291 -5.90 14.61 15.87
N ALA A 292 -5.66 15.46 16.89
CA ALA A 292 -5.07 16.80 16.69
C ALA A 292 -3.68 16.71 16.05
N ALA A 293 -2.86 15.76 16.50
CA ALA A 293 -1.54 15.51 15.95
C ALA A 293 -1.60 15.05 14.48
N ALA A 294 -2.58 14.20 14.12
CA ALA A 294 -2.78 13.77 12.74
C ALA A 294 -3.17 14.93 11.81
N VAL A 295 -4.06 15.82 12.26
CA VAL A 295 -4.46 17.01 11.50
C VAL A 295 -3.27 17.96 11.31
N ALA A 296 -2.47 18.19 12.36
CA ALA A 296 -1.29 19.05 12.28
C ALA A 296 -0.23 18.47 11.32
N GLY A 297 0.05 17.17 11.42
CA GLY A 297 0.99 16.48 10.54
C GLY A 297 0.57 16.54 9.08
N LEU A 298 -0.70 16.22 8.78
CA LEU A 298 -1.26 16.29 7.43
C LEU A 298 -1.23 17.73 6.88
N GLY A 299 -1.60 18.72 7.70
CA GLY A 299 -1.56 20.13 7.31
C GLY A 299 -0.15 20.60 6.97
N GLY A 300 0.83 20.28 7.82
CA GLY A 300 2.23 20.62 7.59
C GLY A 300 2.80 19.98 6.34
N PHE A 301 2.58 18.68 6.13
CA PHE A 301 2.99 17.98 4.92
C PHE A 301 2.41 18.63 3.66
N SER A 302 1.10 18.89 3.67
CA SER A 302 0.40 19.51 2.53
C SER A 302 0.94 20.92 2.24
N ALA A 303 1.21 21.71 3.28
CA ALA A 303 1.79 23.04 3.13
C ALA A 303 3.18 23.01 2.49
N VAL A 304 4.05 22.09 2.92
CA VAL A 304 5.38 21.89 2.31
C VAL A 304 5.27 21.50 0.85
N LEU A 305 4.44 20.51 0.50
CA LEU A 305 4.29 20.10 -0.89
C LEU A 305 3.74 21.22 -1.77
N LEU A 306 2.78 22.00 -1.28
CA LEU A 306 2.26 23.16 -2.00
C LEU A 306 3.31 24.27 -2.16
N ALA A 307 4.21 24.44 -1.21
CA ALA A 307 5.28 25.43 -1.30
C ALA A 307 6.40 25.05 -2.25
N VAL A 308 6.81 23.76 -2.22
CA VAL A 308 8.05 23.32 -2.89
C VAL A 308 7.78 22.64 -4.24
N SER A 309 6.63 21.95 -4.41
CA SER A 309 6.35 21.13 -5.60
C SER A 309 5.39 21.84 -6.58
N PRO A 310 5.88 22.37 -7.74
CA PRO A 310 5.02 22.95 -8.77
C PRO A 310 3.93 21.99 -9.29
N PRO A 311 4.21 20.69 -9.53
CA PRO A 311 3.18 19.75 -9.98
C PRO A 311 2.05 19.59 -8.98
N THR A 312 2.36 19.59 -7.67
CA THR A 312 1.35 19.47 -6.61
C THR A 312 0.46 20.71 -6.57
N ARG A 313 1.01 21.91 -6.78
CA ARG A 313 0.21 23.15 -6.88
C ARG A 313 -0.81 23.08 -8.03
N VAL A 314 -0.37 22.66 -9.20
CA VAL A 314 -1.26 22.51 -10.37
C VAL A 314 -2.36 21.48 -10.11
N ALA A 315 -2.02 20.35 -9.51
CA ALA A 315 -3.00 19.31 -9.13
C ALA A 315 -4.02 19.84 -8.10
N ALA A 316 -3.55 20.53 -7.06
CA ALA A 316 -4.41 21.13 -6.05
C ALA A 316 -5.38 22.17 -6.65
N HIS A 317 -4.90 23.05 -7.53
CA HIS A 317 -5.75 24.01 -8.23
C HIS A 317 -6.83 23.33 -9.06
N ARG A 318 -6.52 22.22 -9.75
CA ARG A 318 -7.52 21.46 -10.53
C ARG A 318 -8.59 20.85 -9.63
N VAL A 319 -8.20 20.24 -8.51
CA VAL A 319 -9.14 19.67 -7.55
C VAL A 319 -10.04 20.74 -6.96
N VAL A 320 -9.49 21.87 -6.53
CA VAL A 320 -10.27 23.01 -6.04
C VAL A 320 -11.25 23.52 -7.11
N ALA A 321 -10.78 23.66 -8.35
CA ALA A 321 -11.67 24.10 -9.46
C ALA A 321 -12.82 23.12 -9.72
N MET A 322 -12.58 21.81 -9.62
CA MET A 322 -13.63 20.78 -9.74
C MET A 322 -14.65 20.86 -8.59
N VAL A 323 -14.18 20.96 -7.35
CA VAL A 323 -15.04 20.97 -6.15
C VAL A 323 -15.89 22.23 -6.09
N TRP A 324 -15.36 23.38 -6.48
CA TRP A 324 -16.06 24.67 -6.39
C TRP A 324 -16.86 25.01 -7.67
N GLY A 325 -17.11 24.03 -8.55
CA GLY A 325 -18.00 24.18 -9.70
C GLY A 325 -17.58 25.22 -10.74
N ARG A 326 -16.33 25.67 -10.71
CA ARG A 326 -15.73 26.52 -11.75
C ARG A 326 -15.17 25.71 -12.92
N GLY A 327 -15.78 24.56 -13.20
CA GLY A 327 -15.63 23.83 -14.45
C GLY A 327 -16.34 24.60 -15.57
N GLY A 328 -15.92 25.83 -15.78
CA GLY A 328 -16.31 26.62 -16.93
C GLY A 328 -15.79 25.92 -18.17
N ARG A 329 -16.71 25.66 -19.12
CA ARG A 329 -16.53 25.26 -20.49
C ARG A 329 -15.15 25.71 -21.00
N THR A 330 -14.26 24.75 -21.25
CA THR A 330 -13.12 25.00 -22.13
C THR A 330 -13.66 25.20 -23.55
N PRO A 331 -13.24 26.20 -24.27
CA PRO A 331 -13.62 26.40 -25.67
C PRO A 331 -13.10 25.28 -26.56
#